data_a15c5fd6195b145abefc745651741b97
#
_entry.id   a15c5fd6195b145abefc745651741b97
#
_cell.length_a   1.000
_cell.length_b   1.000
_cell.length_c   1.000
_cell.angle_alpha   90.00
_cell.angle_beta   90.00
_cell.angle_gamma   90.00
#
_symmetry.space_group_name_H-M   'P 1'
#
loop_
_entity.id
_entity.type
_entity.pdbx_description
1 polymer ?
#
loop_
_entity_poly.entity_id
_entity_poly.type
_entity_poly.pdbx_seq_one_letter_code
_entity_poly.pdbx_strand_id
1 'polypeptide(L)'
;YHLTDVQVAFSPDPEYNSISEYLTSYAAEYLEGIIKSGDIIGISWGTTMHKTVSKMNHLDIKGVEVVQLKGGIAYFDVNNYAFETLTLFAEKLNTKAKTFPLPVILDSKIAKDLVVEDRHISKVINLGKQANIAVFTVGTVQSESLHFRLGYFTESEEKALKENAVGDICSRFFDENGKISDEEINSRTIGIELEELKKKEKSILIAGGDRKVKAIHGALVGGYAN
;
A
#
# COMPACT_ATOMS: atom_id res chain seq x y z
N TYR A 1 12.59 16.60 0.09
CA TYR A 1 12.11 15.21 0.14
C TYR A 1 12.89 14.27 -0.80
N HIS A 2 13.80 14.75 -1.60
CA HIS A 2 14.58 13.92 -2.56
C HIS A 2 13.71 13.11 -3.54
N LEU A 3 12.57 13.67 -3.98
CA LEU A 3 11.71 13.03 -4.97
C LEU A 3 12.32 13.15 -6.36
N THR A 4 12.30 12.06 -7.12
CA THR A 4 12.78 12.01 -8.50
C THR A 4 11.75 12.60 -9.44
N ASP A 5 10.46 12.34 -9.18
CA ASP A 5 9.33 12.85 -9.96
C ASP A 5 8.15 13.18 -9.04
N VAL A 6 7.43 14.26 -9.35
CA VAL A 6 6.22 14.67 -8.64
C VAL A 6 5.16 15.08 -9.66
N GLN A 7 4.05 14.38 -9.62
CA GLN A 7 2.91 14.65 -10.46
C GLN A 7 1.73 15.14 -9.63
N VAL A 8 1.10 16.23 -10.03
CA VAL A 8 -0.02 16.85 -9.31
C VAL A 8 -1.27 16.79 -10.17
N ALA A 9 -2.23 15.97 -9.76
CA ALA A 9 -3.56 15.93 -10.37
C ALA A 9 -4.39 17.12 -9.87
N PHE A 10 -4.87 17.92 -10.80
CA PHE A 10 -5.77 19.04 -10.47
C PHE A 10 -7.21 18.53 -10.33
N SER A 11 -7.88 18.92 -9.23
CA SER A 11 -9.33 18.74 -9.07
C SER A 11 -10.01 20.11 -9.01
N PRO A 12 -11.01 20.37 -9.85
CA PRO A 12 -11.75 21.64 -9.82
C PRO A 12 -12.66 21.77 -8.60
N ASP A 13 -12.95 20.65 -7.93
CA ASP A 13 -13.82 20.57 -6.76
C ASP A 13 -13.01 20.07 -5.55
N PRO A 14 -13.08 20.75 -4.39
CA PRO A 14 -12.36 20.38 -3.17
C PRO A 14 -12.95 19.13 -2.47
N GLU A 15 -14.10 18.63 -2.90
CA GLU A 15 -14.68 17.44 -2.29
C GLU A 15 -13.78 16.21 -2.49
N TYR A 16 -13.65 15.40 -1.43
CA TYR A 16 -12.77 14.22 -1.43
C TYR A 16 -13.08 13.22 -2.55
N ASN A 17 -14.36 13.03 -2.88
CA ASN A 17 -14.74 12.11 -3.95
C ASN A 17 -14.25 12.63 -5.31
N SER A 18 -14.38 13.93 -5.57
CA SER A 18 -13.89 14.57 -6.77
C SER A 18 -12.37 14.48 -6.86
N ILE A 19 -11.65 14.87 -5.78
CA ILE A 19 -10.19 14.73 -5.68
C ILE A 19 -9.76 13.28 -5.98
N SER A 20 -10.45 12.31 -5.38
CA SER A 20 -10.16 10.89 -5.58
C SER A 20 -10.33 10.46 -7.04
N GLU A 21 -11.35 10.95 -7.74
CA GLU A 21 -11.60 10.62 -9.14
C GLU A 21 -10.48 11.15 -10.06
N TYR A 22 -10.11 12.41 -9.93
CA TYR A 22 -9.03 13.02 -10.72
C TYR A 22 -7.68 12.39 -10.40
N LEU A 23 -7.36 12.23 -9.11
CA LEU A 23 -6.13 11.60 -8.66
C LEU A 23 -5.95 10.19 -9.25
N THR A 24 -6.99 9.35 -9.14
CA THR A 24 -6.88 7.95 -9.57
C THR A 24 -6.89 7.80 -11.10
N SER A 25 -7.54 8.70 -11.84
CA SER A 25 -7.45 8.75 -13.30
C SER A 25 -6.03 9.10 -13.75
N TYR A 26 -5.48 10.16 -13.17
CA TYR A 26 -4.13 10.60 -13.48
C TYR A 26 -3.08 9.55 -13.11
N ALA A 27 -3.23 8.92 -11.94
CA ALA A 27 -2.34 7.85 -11.51
C ALA A 27 -2.40 6.62 -12.43
N ALA A 28 -3.58 6.28 -12.96
CA ALA A 28 -3.73 5.20 -13.93
C ALA A 28 -2.92 5.49 -15.22
N GLU A 29 -3.09 6.67 -15.80
CA GLU A 29 -2.33 7.11 -16.99
C GLU A 29 -0.82 7.14 -16.75
N TYR A 30 -0.40 7.61 -15.55
CA TYR A 30 1.00 7.63 -15.17
C TYR A 30 1.60 6.20 -15.10
N LEU A 31 0.89 5.27 -14.44
CA LEU A 31 1.32 3.88 -14.35
C LEU A 31 1.41 3.21 -15.73
N GLU A 32 0.44 3.45 -16.61
CA GLU A 32 0.46 2.96 -17.99
C GLU A 32 1.70 3.43 -18.76
N GLY A 33 2.12 4.67 -18.50
CA GLY A 33 3.29 5.26 -19.17
C GLY A 33 4.64 4.74 -18.70
N ILE A 34 4.73 4.25 -17.47
CA ILE A 34 6.02 3.86 -16.86
C ILE A 34 6.28 2.36 -16.80
N ILE A 35 5.22 1.55 -16.76
CA ILE A 35 5.33 0.08 -16.66
C ILE A 35 5.84 -0.50 -17.98
N LYS A 36 6.84 -1.39 -17.89
CA LYS A 36 7.50 -2.01 -19.04
C LYS A 36 7.51 -3.53 -18.92
N SER A 37 7.70 -4.18 -20.07
CA SER A 37 7.93 -5.63 -20.10
C SER A 37 9.10 -6.03 -19.20
N GLY A 38 8.90 -7.06 -18.40
CA GLY A 38 9.90 -7.58 -17.48
C GLY A 38 9.90 -6.94 -16.09
N ASP A 39 9.07 -5.91 -15.82
CA ASP A 39 8.98 -5.31 -14.50
C ASP A 39 8.41 -6.27 -13.45
N ILE A 40 8.90 -6.16 -12.23
CA ILE A 40 8.31 -6.78 -11.05
C ILE A 40 7.66 -5.68 -10.23
N ILE A 41 6.33 -5.72 -10.12
CA ILE A 41 5.55 -4.63 -9.52
C ILE A 41 4.90 -5.11 -8.24
N GLY A 42 5.33 -4.51 -7.13
CA GLY A 42 4.65 -4.65 -5.86
C GLY A 42 3.50 -3.66 -5.75
N ILE A 43 2.32 -4.12 -5.38
CA ILE A 43 1.16 -3.24 -5.18
C ILE A 43 0.52 -3.45 -3.81
N SER A 44 0.16 -2.36 -3.15
CA SER A 44 -0.72 -2.40 -1.98
C SER A 44 -2.19 -2.47 -2.42
N TRP A 45 -3.09 -2.52 -1.48
CA TRP A 45 -4.53 -2.53 -1.74
C TRP A 45 -5.27 -1.48 -0.89
N GLY A 46 -6.54 -1.28 -1.21
CA GLY A 46 -7.44 -0.32 -0.59
C GLY A 46 -8.17 0.50 -1.64
N THR A 47 -9.08 1.35 -1.21
CA THR A 47 -9.98 2.11 -2.11
C THR A 47 -9.25 2.92 -3.18
N THR A 48 -8.16 3.61 -2.82
CA THR A 48 -7.37 4.42 -3.79
C THR A 48 -6.74 3.51 -4.84
N MET A 49 -6.11 2.40 -4.41
CA MET A 49 -5.46 1.47 -5.33
C MET A 49 -6.47 0.79 -6.25
N HIS A 50 -7.61 0.34 -5.69
CA HIS A 50 -8.67 -0.27 -6.49
C HIS A 50 -9.22 0.68 -7.55
N LYS A 51 -9.52 1.94 -7.18
CA LYS A 51 -9.97 2.96 -8.14
C LYS A 51 -8.94 3.25 -9.23
N THR A 52 -7.65 3.35 -8.87
CA THR A 52 -6.57 3.57 -9.84
C THR A 52 -6.52 2.43 -10.84
N VAL A 53 -6.44 1.20 -10.37
CA VAL A 53 -6.35 0.02 -11.23
C VAL A 53 -7.60 -0.16 -12.10
N SER A 54 -8.78 0.17 -11.58
CA SER A 54 -10.05 0.08 -12.33
C SER A 54 -10.07 1.02 -13.55
N LYS A 55 -9.31 2.11 -13.51
CA LYS A 55 -9.21 3.09 -14.60
C LYS A 55 -8.10 2.80 -15.61
N MET A 56 -7.20 1.89 -15.29
CA MET A 56 -6.14 1.50 -16.22
C MET A 56 -6.69 0.77 -17.43
N ASN A 57 -6.05 1.00 -18.56
CA ASN A 57 -6.23 0.21 -19.78
C ASN A 57 -5.45 -1.11 -19.70
N HIS A 58 -5.78 -2.07 -20.55
CA HIS A 58 -4.95 -3.24 -20.74
C HIS A 58 -3.67 -2.86 -21.48
N LEU A 59 -2.51 -3.30 -20.97
CA LEU A 59 -1.22 -3.07 -21.57
C LEU A 59 -0.74 -4.31 -22.34
N ASP A 60 -0.32 -4.13 -23.59
CA ASP A 60 0.30 -5.20 -24.37
C ASP A 60 1.79 -5.35 -24.03
N ILE A 61 2.06 -5.82 -22.81
CA ILE A 61 3.41 -6.04 -22.28
C ILE A 61 3.58 -7.49 -21.85
N LYS A 62 4.84 -7.94 -21.74
CA LYS A 62 5.16 -9.35 -21.44
C LYS A 62 6.16 -9.47 -20.30
N GLY A 63 6.09 -10.60 -19.59
CA GLY A 63 7.07 -10.92 -18.55
C GLY A 63 6.95 -10.09 -17.28
N VAL A 64 5.86 -9.35 -17.11
CA VAL A 64 5.59 -8.59 -15.88
C VAL A 64 5.16 -9.54 -14.78
N GLU A 65 5.68 -9.33 -13.58
CA GLU A 65 5.21 -9.99 -12.36
C GLU A 65 4.50 -8.98 -11.45
N VAL A 66 3.34 -9.35 -10.95
CA VAL A 66 2.59 -8.58 -9.95
C VAL A 66 2.65 -9.30 -8.61
N VAL A 67 3.03 -8.59 -7.56
CA VAL A 67 3.15 -9.14 -6.22
C VAL A 67 2.44 -8.28 -5.18
N GLN A 68 1.74 -8.95 -4.28
CA GLN A 68 1.09 -8.32 -3.13
C GLN A 68 2.14 -7.82 -2.13
N LEU A 69 2.01 -6.56 -1.67
CA LEU A 69 2.96 -5.97 -0.72
C LEU A 69 2.60 -6.18 0.75
N LYS A 70 1.35 -6.49 1.08
CA LYS A 70 0.89 -6.72 2.46
C LYS A 70 -0.22 -7.75 2.51
N GLY A 71 -0.43 -8.42 3.65
CA GLY A 71 -1.55 -9.31 3.88
C GLY A 71 -2.90 -8.67 3.52
N GLY A 72 -3.91 -9.46 3.19
CA GLY A 72 -5.17 -8.93 2.64
C GLY A 72 -6.44 -9.63 3.11
N ILE A 73 -6.37 -10.61 4.01
CA ILE A 73 -7.56 -11.25 4.56
C ILE A 73 -8.13 -10.38 5.69
N ALA A 74 -9.41 -10.05 5.59
CA ALA A 74 -10.18 -9.40 6.65
C ALA A 74 -11.04 -10.43 7.39
N TYR A 75 -11.21 -10.24 8.70
CA TYR A 75 -12.02 -11.11 9.56
C TYR A 75 -13.51 -10.77 9.55
N PHE A 76 -13.89 -9.59 9.06
CA PHE A 76 -15.26 -9.10 9.04
C PHE A 76 -15.71 -8.82 7.61
N ASP A 77 -17.03 -8.69 7.40
CA ASP A 77 -17.67 -8.36 6.12
C ASP A 77 -17.33 -6.93 5.62
N VAL A 78 -16.09 -6.51 5.84
CA VAL A 78 -15.58 -5.23 5.35
C VAL A 78 -14.76 -5.49 4.09
N ASN A 79 -15.28 -5.07 2.95
CA ASN A 79 -14.53 -5.16 1.70
C ASN A 79 -13.30 -4.24 1.76
N ASN A 80 -12.12 -4.84 1.70
CA ASN A 80 -10.84 -4.12 1.69
C ASN A 80 -10.27 -3.98 0.27
N TYR A 81 -10.93 -4.54 -0.74
CA TYR A 81 -10.52 -4.56 -2.15
C TYR A 81 -9.16 -5.24 -2.42
N ALA A 82 -8.66 -6.08 -1.51
CA ALA A 82 -7.34 -6.68 -1.68
C ALA A 82 -7.31 -7.65 -2.87
N PHE A 83 -8.25 -8.58 -2.91
CA PHE A 83 -8.35 -9.57 -3.97
C PHE A 83 -8.69 -8.93 -5.32
N GLU A 84 -9.68 -8.05 -5.34
CA GLU A 84 -10.15 -7.36 -6.54
C GLU A 84 -9.05 -6.50 -7.15
N THR A 85 -8.32 -5.72 -6.33
CA THR A 85 -7.23 -4.87 -6.80
C THR A 85 -6.13 -5.69 -7.47
N LEU A 86 -5.69 -6.76 -6.81
CA LEU A 86 -4.60 -7.59 -7.30
C LEU A 86 -4.98 -8.37 -8.56
N THR A 87 -6.19 -8.93 -8.59
CA THR A 87 -6.70 -9.68 -9.75
C THR A 87 -6.82 -8.76 -10.94
N LEU A 88 -7.47 -7.61 -10.77
CA LEU A 88 -7.68 -6.65 -11.84
C LEU A 88 -6.36 -6.06 -12.35
N PHE A 89 -5.41 -5.74 -11.46
CA PHE A 89 -4.12 -5.21 -11.86
C PHE A 89 -3.32 -6.24 -12.68
N ALA A 90 -3.29 -7.49 -12.23
CA ALA A 90 -2.64 -8.55 -12.98
C ALA A 90 -3.30 -8.80 -14.36
N GLU A 91 -4.62 -8.71 -14.43
CA GLU A 91 -5.37 -8.81 -15.69
C GLU A 91 -5.01 -7.67 -16.66
N LYS A 92 -4.94 -6.42 -16.17
CA LYS A 92 -4.52 -5.25 -16.97
C LYS A 92 -3.11 -5.40 -17.56
N LEU A 93 -2.24 -6.15 -16.87
CA LEU A 93 -0.85 -6.39 -17.25
C LEU A 93 -0.61 -7.77 -17.89
N ASN A 94 -1.69 -8.48 -18.25
CA ASN A 94 -1.65 -9.81 -18.88
C ASN A 94 -0.79 -10.84 -18.10
N THR A 95 -0.95 -10.86 -16.78
CA THR A 95 -0.20 -11.75 -15.87
C THR A 95 -1.09 -12.30 -14.75
N LYS A 96 -0.50 -12.98 -13.78
CA LYS A 96 -1.18 -13.47 -12.56
C LYS A 96 -0.49 -12.88 -11.32
N ALA A 97 -1.27 -12.34 -10.40
CA ALA A 97 -0.74 -11.84 -9.15
C ALA A 97 -0.19 -12.95 -8.26
N LYS A 98 0.96 -12.69 -7.65
CA LYS A 98 1.52 -13.50 -6.56
C LYS A 98 0.99 -12.94 -5.24
N THR A 99 0.17 -13.72 -4.57
CA THR A 99 -0.54 -13.31 -3.35
C THR A 99 -0.22 -14.25 -2.19
N PHE A 100 -0.43 -13.77 -0.97
CA PHE A 100 -0.43 -14.61 0.21
C PHE A 100 -1.72 -14.38 1.00
N PRO A 101 -2.48 -15.47 1.27
CA PRO A 101 -3.79 -15.39 1.89
C PRO A 101 -3.66 -15.29 3.43
N LEU A 102 -3.13 -14.19 3.90
CA LEU A 102 -2.89 -13.94 5.33
C LEU A 102 -3.52 -12.62 5.76
N PRO A 103 -3.92 -12.49 7.03
CA PRO A 103 -4.20 -11.20 7.63
C PRO A 103 -2.98 -10.29 7.53
N VAL A 104 -3.20 -8.98 7.51
CA VAL A 104 -2.09 -8.03 7.45
C VAL A 104 -1.41 -7.85 8.81
N ILE A 105 -2.16 -8.02 9.91
CA ILE A 105 -1.64 -7.94 11.27
C ILE A 105 -2.07 -9.20 12.02
N LEU A 106 -1.12 -9.89 12.64
CA LEU A 106 -1.37 -11.05 13.48
C LEU A 106 -1.41 -10.66 14.96
N ASP A 107 -1.93 -11.54 15.81
CA ASP A 107 -2.06 -11.30 17.25
C ASP A 107 -0.70 -11.28 17.96
N SER A 108 0.32 -11.91 17.40
CA SER A 108 1.64 -11.93 18.01
C SER A 108 2.78 -12.00 17.00
N LYS A 109 3.93 -11.47 17.41
CA LYS A 109 5.19 -11.59 16.67
C LYS A 109 5.58 -13.04 16.41
N ILE A 110 5.37 -13.94 17.40
CA ILE A 110 5.70 -15.37 17.24
C ILE A 110 4.90 -16.00 16.11
N ALA A 111 3.58 -15.74 16.07
CA ALA A 111 2.73 -16.22 14.99
C ALA A 111 3.18 -15.70 13.62
N LYS A 112 3.52 -14.40 13.55
CA LYS A 112 4.05 -13.78 12.33
C LYS A 112 5.37 -14.42 11.90
N ASP A 113 6.32 -14.62 12.82
CA ASP A 113 7.63 -15.19 12.48
C ASP A 113 7.49 -16.62 11.94
N LEU A 114 6.66 -17.46 12.55
CA LEU A 114 6.38 -18.83 12.07
C LEU A 114 5.76 -18.83 10.66
N VAL A 115 4.80 -17.94 10.41
CA VAL A 115 4.11 -17.89 9.12
C VAL A 115 5.04 -17.41 8.01
N VAL A 116 5.89 -16.41 8.27
CA VAL A 116 6.79 -15.88 7.22
C VAL A 116 7.98 -16.81 6.91
N GLU A 117 8.27 -17.77 7.80
CA GLU A 117 9.25 -18.85 7.54
C GLU A 117 8.72 -19.91 6.56
N ASP A 118 7.40 -20.01 6.37
CA ASP A 118 6.86 -20.92 5.35
C ASP A 118 7.43 -20.59 3.97
N ARG A 119 7.89 -21.63 3.27
CA ARG A 119 8.58 -21.47 1.98
C ARG A 119 7.75 -20.79 0.89
N HIS A 120 6.42 -20.95 0.90
CA HIS A 120 5.55 -20.32 -0.10
C HIS A 120 5.30 -18.86 0.22
N ILE A 121 5.05 -18.56 1.50
CA ILE A 121 4.88 -17.19 1.98
C ILE A 121 6.18 -16.40 1.80
N SER A 122 7.29 -16.98 2.23
CA SER A 122 8.64 -16.39 2.07
C SER A 122 8.97 -16.05 0.62
N LYS A 123 8.59 -16.90 -0.35
CA LYS A 123 8.78 -16.59 -1.78
C LYS A 123 8.05 -15.34 -2.23
N VAL A 124 6.78 -15.16 -1.81
CA VAL A 124 6.00 -13.98 -2.19
C VAL A 124 6.58 -12.72 -1.53
N ILE A 125 6.93 -12.79 -0.24
CA ILE A 125 7.57 -11.67 0.46
C ILE A 125 8.89 -11.28 -0.22
N ASN A 126 9.72 -12.26 -0.58
CA ASN A 126 10.99 -12.02 -1.25
C ASN A 126 10.80 -11.44 -2.65
N LEU A 127 9.77 -11.87 -3.39
CA LEU A 127 9.43 -11.25 -4.67
C LEU A 127 9.01 -9.76 -4.47
N GLY A 128 8.26 -9.46 -3.42
CA GLY A 128 7.95 -8.08 -3.05
C GLY A 128 9.19 -7.24 -2.76
N LYS A 129 10.21 -7.83 -2.11
CA LYS A 129 11.51 -7.18 -1.90
C LYS A 129 12.27 -6.96 -3.22
N GLN A 130 12.19 -7.90 -4.17
CA GLN A 130 12.83 -7.82 -5.49
C GLN A 130 12.11 -6.88 -6.46
N ALA A 131 10.85 -6.53 -6.19
CA ALA A 131 10.10 -5.63 -7.04
C ALA A 131 10.89 -4.33 -7.30
N ASN A 132 11.05 -3.97 -8.57
CA ASN A 132 11.69 -2.71 -8.96
C ASN A 132 10.72 -1.53 -8.88
N ILE A 133 9.41 -1.80 -8.98
CA ILE A 133 8.36 -0.80 -8.79
C ILE A 133 7.50 -1.18 -7.58
N ALA A 134 7.26 -0.23 -6.68
CA ALA A 134 6.27 -0.36 -5.62
C ALA A 134 5.20 0.72 -5.79
N VAL A 135 3.92 0.32 -5.76
CA VAL A 135 2.77 1.23 -5.89
C VAL A 135 1.91 1.12 -4.65
N PHE A 136 1.72 2.23 -3.95
CA PHE A 136 1.01 2.25 -2.69
C PHE A 136 0.32 3.59 -2.41
N THR A 137 -0.49 3.61 -1.38
CA THR A 137 -1.11 4.82 -0.83
C THR A 137 -0.78 4.93 0.65
N VAL A 138 -1.03 6.09 1.24
CA VAL A 138 -1.05 6.26 2.70
C VAL A 138 -2.48 6.11 3.23
N GLY A 139 -2.62 5.43 4.36
CA GLY A 139 -3.80 5.46 5.21
C GLY A 139 -3.72 6.58 6.23
N THR A 140 -4.83 6.83 6.92
CA THR A 140 -4.93 7.77 8.05
C THR A 140 -5.23 7.02 9.34
N VAL A 141 -4.98 7.66 10.47
CA VAL A 141 -5.31 7.13 11.80
C VAL A 141 -6.61 7.72 12.39
N GLN A 142 -7.49 8.21 11.52
CA GLN A 142 -8.83 8.67 11.92
C GLN A 142 -9.74 7.48 12.23
N SER A 143 -10.74 7.67 13.07
CA SER A 143 -11.61 6.59 13.58
C SER A 143 -12.31 5.80 12.48
N GLU A 144 -12.62 6.43 11.35
CA GLU A 144 -13.22 5.81 10.18
C GLU A 144 -12.22 5.10 9.26
N SER A 145 -10.92 5.06 9.61
CA SER A 145 -9.91 4.41 8.78
C SER A 145 -10.20 2.92 8.60
N LEU A 146 -9.84 2.40 7.43
CA LEU A 146 -10.10 1.01 7.08
C LEU A 146 -9.47 0.03 8.10
N HIS A 147 -8.28 0.34 8.60
CA HIS A 147 -7.56 -0.54 9.54
C HIS A 147 -8.31 -0.76 10.85
N PHE A 148 -8.93 0.29 11.40
CA PHE A 148 -9.72 0.17 12.64
C PHE A 148 -11.03 -0.58 12.39
N ARG A 149 -11.62 -0.43 11.22
CA ARG A 149 -12.83 -1.17 10.83
C ARG A 149 -12.58 -2.65 10.56
N LEU A 150 -11.35 -3.05 10.26
CA LEU A 150 -10.96 -4.44 10.02
C LEU A 150 -10.73 -5.25 11.31
N GLY A 151 -10.78 -4.62 12.48
CA GLY A 151 -10.75 -5.30 13.78
C GLY A 151 -9.40 -5.89 14.16
N TYR A 152 -8.29 -5.36 13.66
CA TYR A 152 -6.95 -5.84 13.97
C TYR A 152 -6.41 -5.37 15.32
N PHE A 153 -7.06 -4.38 15.95
CA PHE A 153 -6.52 -3.70 17.13
C PHE A 153 -7.45 -3.80 18.32
N THR A 154 -6.87 -3.86 19.51
CA THR A 154 -7.56 -3.57 20.76
C THR A 154 -7.85 -2.08 20.88
N GLU A 155 -8.80 -1.70 21.76
CA GLU A 155 -9.11 -0.27 22.00
C GLU A 155 -7.88 0.53 22.49
N SER A 156 -7.00 -0.10 23.28
CA SER A 156 -5.77 0.54 23.76
C SER A 156 -4.75 0.77 22.63
N GLU A 157 -4.60 -0.18 21.72
CA GLU A 157 -3.72 -0.05 20.55
C GLU A 157 -4.26 1.00 19.57
N GLU A 158 -5.57 0.99 19.33
CA GLU A 158 -6.20 2.00 18.47
C GLU A 158 -6.01 3.41 19.03
N LYS A 159 -6.16 3.59 20.35
CA LYS A 159 -5.91 4.86 21.02
C LYS A 159 -4.44 5.28 20.87
N ALA A 160 -3.50 4.38 21.14
CA ALA A 160 -2.06 4.66 21.01
C ALA A 160 -1.67 5.04 19.59
N LEU A 161 -2.20 4.34 18.56
CA LEU A 161 -1.96 4.70 17.16
C LEU A 161 -2.51 6.07 16.79
N LYS A 162 -3.71 6.43 17.26
CA LYS A 162 -4.30 7.76 17.04
C LYS A 162 -3.50 8.90 17.66
N GLU A 163 -2.85 8.63 18.79
CA GLU A 163 -2.03 9.62 19.50
C GLU A 163 -0.63 9.79 18.89
N ASN A 164 -0.02 8.71 18.41
CA ASN A 164 1.41 8.68 18.06
C ASN A 164 1.69 8.58 16.56
N ALA A 165 0.74 8.15 15.74
CA ALA A 165 0.94 8.02 14.31
C ALA A 165 0.23 9.13 13.52
N VAL A 166 0.75 9.44 12.34
CA VAL A 166 0.11 10.34 11.38
C VAL A 166 -0.51 9.60 10.20
N GLY A 167 -0.11 8.36 9.98
CA GLY A 167 -0.59 7.51 8.90
C GLY A 167 0.10 6.16 8.85
N ASP A 168 -0.23 5.39 7.82
CA ASP A 168 0.42 4.12 7.52
C ASP A 168 0.75 3.96 6.03
N ILE A 169 1.74 3.14 5.74
CA ILE A 169 1.99 2.53 4.43
C ILE A 169 2.04 1.03 4.62
N CYS A 170 1.25 0.30 3.84
CA CYS A 170 1.19 -1.16 3.94
C CYS A 170 0.91 -1.67 5.37
N SER A 171 0.10 -0.92 6.13
CA SER A 171 -0.28 -1.18 7.53
C SER A 171 0.87 -1.04 8.53
N ARG A 172 1.98 -0.41 8.14
CA ARG A 172 3.04 0.03 9.04
C ARG A 172 2.84 1.49 9.37
N PHE A 173 2.57 1.75 10.64
CA PHE A 173 2.22 3.06 11.14
C PHE A 173 3.48 3.87 11.44
N PHE A 174 3.46 5.15 11.08
CA PHE A 174 4.60 6.04 11.25
C PHE A 174 4.17 7.41 11.79
N ASP A 175 5.11 8.08 12.45
CA ASP A 175 4.98 9.43 12.98
C ASP A 175 5.23 10.52 11.92
N GLU A 176 5.18 11.77 12.30
CA GLU A 176 5.42 12.93 11.43
C GLU A 176 6.84 12.99 10.84
N ASN A 177 7.80 12.30 11.46
CA ASN A 177 9.18 12.18 11.01
C ASN A 177 9.39 10.94 10.12
N GLY A 178 8.34 10.20 9.81
CA GLY A 178 8.39 8.97 9.04
C GLY A 178 8.93 7.76 9.80
N LYS A 179 9.12 7.83 11.12
CA LYS A 179 9.58 6.70 11.93
C LYS A 179 8.42 5.83 12.35
N ILE A 180 8.66 4.53 12.49
CA ILE A 180 7.66 3.59 13.03
C ILE A 180 7.17 4.13 14.39
N SER A 181 5.86 4.26 14.52
CA SER A 181 5.20 4.82 15.71
C SER A 181 4.92 3.78 16.81
N ASP A 182 4.86 2.49 16.43
CA ASP A 182 4.60 1.37 17.32
C ASP A 182 5.34 0.12 16.85
N GLU A 183 6.43 -0.22 17.54
CA GLU A 183 7.29 -1.35 17.18
C GLU A 183 6.63 -2.71 17.49
N GLU A 184 5.73 -2.78 18.45
CA GLU A 184 5.02 -4.02 18.76
C GLU A 184 4.09 -4.39 17.61
N ILE A 185 3.22 -3.47 17.20
CA ILE A 185 2.32 -3.66 16.04
C ILE A 185 3.13 -3.90 14.76
N ASN A 186 4.20 -3.13 14.54
CA ASN A 186 5.08 -3.30 13.40
C ASN A 186 5.70 -4.70 13.35
N SER A 187 6.11 -5.23 14.51
CA SER A 187 6.75 -6.55 14.61
C SER A 187 5.86 -7.72 14.18
N ARG A 188 4.53 -7.57 14.27
CA ARG A 188 3.52 -8.59 13.91
C ARG A 188 2.76 -8.29 12.62
N THR A 189 3.18 -7.25 11.88
CA THR A 189 2.62 -6.88 10.58
C THR A 189 3.23 -7.73 9.46
N ILE A 190 2.39 -8.27 8.58
CA ILE A 190 2.79 -9.06 7.41
C ILE A 190 2.74 -8.18 6.17
N GLY A 191 3.90 -7.92 5.60
CA GLY A 191 4.04 -7.12 4.40
C GLY A 191 5.47 -6.60 4.23
N ILE A 192 5.65 -5.79 3.22
CA ILE A 192 6.93 -5.14 2.95
C ILE A 192 7.34 -4.22 4.10
N GLU A 193 8.62 -4.21 4.44
CA GLU A 193 9.16 -3.23 5.38
C GLU A 193 9.28 -1.86 4.71
N LEU A 194 9.09 -0.77 5.46
CA LEU A 194 9.18 0.59 4.90
C LEU A 194 10.57 0.88 4.32
N GLU A 195 11.62 0.36 4.93
CA GLU A 195 13.00 0.49 4.44
C GLU A 195 13.22 -0.19 3.07
N GLU A 196 12.43 -1.21 2.74
CA GLU A 196 12.49 -1.84 1.42
C GLU A 196 11.88 -0.96 0.31
N LEU A 197 10.96 -0.05 0.64
CA LEU A 197 10.42 0.90 -0.32
C LEU A 197 11.49 1.88 -0.81
N LYS A 198 12.39 2.29 0.07
CA LYS A 198 13.51 3.20 -0.25
C LYS A 198 14.51 2.62 -1.27
N LYS A 199 14.52 1.29 -1.41
CA LYS A 199 15.45 0.57 -2.32
C LYS A 199 14.87 0.36 -3.72
N LYS A 200 13.62 0.75 -3.95
CA LYS A 200 12.94 0.55 -5.24
C LYS A 200 13.47 1.54 -6.29
N GLU A 201 13.51 1.11 -7.55
CA GLU A 201 13.77 2.03 -8.65
C GLU A 201 12.68 3.10 -8.72
N LYS A 202 11.42 2.66 -8.53
CA LYS A 202 10.26 3.53 -8.43
C LYS A 202 9.41 3.15 -7.23
N SER A 203 9.34 4.06 -6.27
CA SER A 203 8.49 3.92 -5.08
C SER A 203 7.38 4.97 -5.16
N ILE A 204 6.21 4.55 -5.66
CA ILE A 204 5.14 5.45 -6.12
C ILE A 204 4.06 5.56 -5.06
N LEU A 205 3.96 6.73 -4.45
CA LEU A 205 2.89 7.10 -3.54
C LEU A 205 1.74 7.78 -4.30
N ILE A 206 0.55 7.18 -4.27
CA ILE A 206 -0.68 7.77 -4.81
C ILE A 206 -1.56 8.22 -3.65
N ALA A 207 -1.63 9.52 -3.41
CA ALA A 207 -2.40 10.06 -2.28
C ALA A 207 -2.88 11.48 -2.55
N GLY A 208 -4.00 11.88 -1.95
CA GLY A 208 -4.55 13.22 -2.05
C GLY A 208 -5.69 13.47 -1.06
N GLY A 209 -6.05 14.74 -0.91
CA GLY A 209 -7.09 15.23 -0.02
C GLY A 209 -6.58 15.63 1.37
N ASP A 210 -7.22 16.62 1.97
CA ASP A 210 -6.78 17.28 3.21
C ASP A 210 -6.54 16.34 4.38
N ARG A 211 -7.37 15.29 4.49
CA ARG A 211 -7.25 14.28 5.55
C ARG A 211 -5.94 13.50 5.50
N LYS A 212 -5.27 13.44 4.35
CA LYS A 212 -4.03 12.69 4.14
C LYS A 212 -2.77 13.54 4.23
N VAL A 213 -2.87 14.86 4.38
CA VAL A 213 -1.71 15.77 4.35
C VAL A 213 -0.62 15.36 5.34
N LYS A 214 -0.99 15.06 6.60
CA LYS A 214 -0.02 14.63 7.63
C LYS A 214 0.63 13.29 7.26
N ALA A 215 -0.16 12.34 6.77
CA ALA A 215 0.35 11.04 6.36
C ALA A 215 1.26 11.14 5.13
N ILE A 216 0.90 11.97 4.14
CA ILE A 216 1.76 12.26 2.98
C ILE A 216 3.07 12.89 3.44
N HIS A 217 3.00 13.91 4.31
CA HIS A 217 4.21 14.56 4.85
C HIS A 217 5.13 13.55 5.54
N GLY A 218 4.63 12.76 6.49
CA GLY A 218 5.44 11.75 7.17
C GLY A 218 6.04 10.70 6.22
N ALA A 219 5.28 10.27 5.21
CA ALA A 219 5.78 9.35 4.18
C ALA A 219 6.93 9.95 3.37
N LEU A 220 6.85 11.24 3.02
CA LEU A 220 7.90 11.94 2.27
C LEU A 220 9.14 12.23 3.13
N VAL A 221 8.95 12.65 4.39
CA VAL A 221 10.06 12.82 5.35
C VAL A 221 10.77 11.49 5.59
N GLY A 222 10.03 10.40 5.71
CA GLY A 222 10.57 9.06 5.83
C GLY A 222 11.33 8.55 4.59
N GLY A 223 11.19 9.24 3.43
CA GLY A 223 11.83 8.83 2.18
C GLY A 223 11.23 7.56 1.55
N TYR A 224 9.95 7.32 1.76
CA TYR A 224 9.29 6.09 1.29
C TYR A 224 8.78 6.18 -0.15
N ALA A 225 8.74 7.37 -0.75
CA ALA A 225 8.49 7.62 -2.17
C ALA A 225 9.67 8.35 -2.81
N ASN A 226 9.89 8.13 -4.11
CA ASN A 226 10.99 8.76 -4.85
C ASN A 226 10.56 9.32 -6.22
#